data_68b7f805bde908e57cd18b31b62c6654
#
_entry.id   68b7f805bde908e57cd18b31b62c6654
#
_cell.length_a   1.000
_cell.length_b   1.000
_cell.length_c   1.000
_cell.angle_alpha   90.00
_cell.angle_beta   90.00
_cell.angle_gamma   90.00
#
_symmetry.space_group_name_H-M   'P 1'
#
loop_
_entity.id
_entity.type
_entity.pdbx_description
1 polymer ?
#
loop_
_entity_poly.entity_id
_entity_poly.type
_entity_poly.pdbx_seq_one_letter_code
_entity_poly.pdbx_strand_id
1 'polypeptide(L)'
;MIILQITQLKNFMNTLLRLETFDRFPVSEASITTFTTFSIDGSLHTDFFDPDDAQLLKEKGRTRLLWKDVKSFCYSVIKGKRTPXXXXQFKFVFQLPQAACEKMIADHALPLEIENVFGCFLNFQYKDGKLLLTTGTSLKIFTMDKSLDRVFDEEVRQFLLKNEIAFEEQI
;
A
#
# COMPACT_ATOMS: atom_id res chain seq x y z
N MET A 1 3.05 9.34 11.94
CA MET A 1 3.95 8.60 11.03
C MET A 1 4.88 7.72 11.84
N ILE A 2 4.94 6.45 11.50
CA ILE A 2 5.89 5.53 12.12
C ILE A 2 6.71 4.87 11.04
N ILE A 3 7.88 4.38 11.44
CA ILE A 3 8.77 3.63 10.56
C ILE A 3 8.99 2.26 11.21
N LEU A 4 8.64 1.22 10.48
CA LEU A 4 8.75 -0.16 10.96
C LEU A 4 9.69 -0.91 10.03
N GLN A 5 10.64 -1.65 10.61
CA GLN A 5 11.45 -2.55 9.80
C GLN A 5 10.81 -3.92 9.80
N ILE A 6 10.54 -4.45 8.62
CA ILE A 6 9.99 -5.80 8.48
C ILE A 6 11.17 -6.75 8.62
N THR A 7 11.12 -7.63 9.63
CA THR A 7 12.30 -8.39 10.02
C THR A 7 12.41 -9.76 9.36
N GLN A 8 11.31 -10.31 8.85
CA GLN A 8 11.33 -11.61 8.18
C GLN A 8 10.96 -11.42 6.73
N LEU A 9 11.96 -11.06 5.94
CA LEU A 9 11.73 -10.65 4.56
C LEU A 9 11.10 -11.75 3.73
N LYS A 10 11.60 -12.97 3.85
CA LYS A 10 11.08 -14.07 3.04
C LYS A 10 9.60 -14.31 3.33
N ASN A 11 9.23 -14.30 4.61
CA ASN A 11 7.84 -14.46 5.01
C ASN A 11 6.98 -13.33 4.47
N PHE A 12 7.47 -12.10 4.57
CA PHE A 12 6.73 -10.96 4.06
C PHE A 12 6.52 -11.06 2.56
N MET A 13 7.56 -11.43 1.81
CA MET A 13 7.43 -11.52 0.36
C MET A 13 6.41 -12.58 -0.04
N ASN A 14 6.35 -13.69 0.71
CA ASN A 14 5.32 -14.69 0.46
C ASN A 14 3.94 -14.11 0.72
N THR A 15 3.78 -13.39 1.82
CA THR A 15 2.50 -12.76 2.15
C THR A 15 2.09 -11.75 1.09
N LEU A 16 3.04 -10.94 0.64
CA LEU A 16 2.77 -9.89 -0.34
C LEU A 16 2.40 -10.45 -1.70
N LEU A 17 3.16 -11.46 -2.16
CA LEU A 17 3.10 -11.88 -3.56
C LEU A 17 2.25 -13.13 -3.78
N ARG A 18 2.04 -13.95 -2.76
CA ARG A 18 1.31 -15.22 -2.94
C ARG A 18 0.00 -15.28 -2.18
N LEU A 19 -0.07 -14.65 -1.01
CA LEU A 19 -1.29 -14.66 -0.22
C LEU A 19 -2.21 -13.52 -0.61
N GLU A 20 -3.39 -13.46 -0.02
CA GLU A 20 -4.38 -12.46 -0.35
C GLU A 20 -4.39 -11.27 0.60
N THR A 21 -3.41 -11.22 1.48
CA THR A 21 -3.37 -10.24 2.57
C THR A 21 -3.49 -8.79 2.06
N PHE A 22 -2.78 -8.46 1.00
CA PHE A 22 -2.75 -7.09 0.48
C PHE A 22 -3.61 -6.90 -0.76
N ASP A 23 -4.35 -7.91 -1.18
CA ASP A 23 -5.01 -7.92 -2.48
C ASP A 23 -5.97 -6.76 -2.71
N ARG A 24 -6.63 -6.30 -1.67
CA ARG A 24 -7.67 -5.28 -1.82
C ARG A 24 -7.18 -3.85 -1.65
N PHE A 25 -5.91 -3.68 -1.42
CA PHE A 25 -5.36 -2.33 -1.23
C PHE A 25 -5.19 -1.66 -2.59
N PRO A 26 -5.72 -0.46 -2.77
CA PRO A 26 -5.39 0.32 -3.96
C PRO A 26 -3.90 0.60 -4.03
N VAL A 27 -3.37 0.60 -5.24
CA VAL A 27 -1.95 0.86 -5.47
C VAL A 27 -1.76 2.32 -5.84
N SER A 28 -0.97 3.02 -5.05
CA SER A 28 -0.61 4.39 -5.36
C SER A 28 0.63 4.44 -6.24
N GLU A 29 1.55 3.51 -6.03
CA GLU A 29 2.79 3.44 -6.80
C GLU A 29 3.40 2.06 -6.58
N ALA A 30 3.97 1.51 -7.65
CA ALA A 30 4.79 0.30 -7.51
C ALA A 30 5.97 0.45 -8.43
N SER A 31 7.18 0.32 -7.90
CA SER A 31 8.37 0.34 -8.73
C SER A 31 9.35 -0.72 -8.27
N ILE A 32 10.02 -1.34 -9.21
CA ILE A 32 10.98 -2.40 -8.95
C ILE A 32 12.21 -2.12 -9.79
N THR A 33 13.37 -2.07 -9.16
CA THR A 33 14.64 -1.83 -9.85
C THR A 33 15.48 -3.07 -9.79
N THR A 34 15.81 -3.58 -10.97
CA THR A 34 16.76 -4.66 -11.15
C THR A 34 17.79 -4.16 -12.16
N PHE A 35 17.86 -4.75 -13.36
CA PHE A 35 18.72 -4.21 -14.42
C PHE A 35 18.13 -2.92 -15.01
N THR A 36 16.88 -2.67 -14.76
CA THR A 36 16.21 -1.42 -15.12
C THR A 36 15.10 -1.19 -14.09
N THR A 37 14.42 -0.07 -14.19
CA THR A 37 13.32 0.21 -13.27
C THR A 37 11.99 0.02 -14.00
N PHE A 38 11.13 -0.80 -13.39
CA PHE A 38 9.77 -1.02 -13.85
C PHE A 38 8.85 -0.25 -12.94
N SER A 39 7.96 0.55 -13.52
CA SER A 39 7.08 1.40 -12.72
C SER A 39 5.63 1.22 -13.11
N ILE A 40 4.76 1.20 -12.12
CA ILE A 40 3.32 1.17 -12.27
C ILE A 40 2.77 2.34 -11.48
N ASP A 41 2.02 3.24 -12.13
CA ASP A 41 1.54 4.42 -11.42
C ASP A 41 0.22 4.20 -10.68
N GLY A 42 -0.43 3.07 -10.92
CA GLY A 42 -1.65 2.72 -10.20
C GLY A 42 -2.93 3.33 -10.72
N SER A 43 -2.86 4.29 -11.61
CA SER A 43 -4.05 4.94 -12.14
C SER A 43 -4.77 4.03 -13.13
N LEU A 44 -6.10 4.02 -13.07
CA LEU A 44 -6.87 3.32 -14.08
C LEU A 44 -7.22 4.28 -15.21
N HIS A 45 -7.04 3.80 -16.42
CA HIS A 45 -7.34 4.57 -17.63
C HIS A 45 -8.63 4.01 -18.19
N THR A 46 -9.76 4.59 -17.78
CA THR A 46 -11.05 4.04 -18.12
C THR A 46 -11.34 4.05 -19.62
N ASP A 47 -10.62 4.89 -20.36
CA ASP A 47 -10.77 4.90 -21.83
C ASP A 47 -10.33 3.59 -22.46
N PHE A 48 -9.54 2.78 -21.76
CA PHE A 48 -9.05 1.51 -22.29
C PHE A 48 -9.92 0.33 -21.91
N PHE A 49 -11.00 0.58 -21.18
CA PHE A 49 -11.96 -0.46 -20.79
C PHE A 49 -13.14 -0.41 -21.74
N ASP A 50 -13.82 -1.56 -21.93
CA ASP A 50 -15.06 -1.48 -22.69
C ASP A 50 -16.09 -0.70 -21.86
N PRO A 51 -17.16 -0.19 -22.53
CA PRO A 51 -18.09 0.71 -21.82
C PRO A 51 -18.73 0.09 -20.59
N ASP A 52 -19.04 -1.21 -20.62
CA ASP A 52 -19.68 -1.85 -19.47
C ASP A 52 -18.72 -1.92 -18.29
N ASP A 53 -17.47 -2.28 -18.54
CA ASP A 53 -16.47 -2.35 -17.47
C ASP A 53 -16.16 -0.97 -16.93
N ALA A 54 -16.05 0.03 -17.81
CA ALA A 54 -15.79 1.40 -17.36
C ALA A 54 -16.92 1.90 -16.46
N GLN A 55 -18.17 1.59 -16.82
CA GLN A 55 -19.31 2.00 -16.00
C GLN A 55 -19.29 1.30 -14.65
N LEU A 56 -18.92 0.03 -14.62
CA LEU A 56 -18.85 -0.72 -13.37
C LEU A 56 -17.78 -0.12 -12.43
N LEU A 57 -16.63 0.24 -12.98
CA LEU A 57 -15.58 0.88 -12.19
C LEU A 57 -16.07 2.20 -11.62
N LYS A 58 -16.78 2.98 -12.44
CA LYS A 58 -17.32 4.26 -12.01
C LYS A 58 -18.31 4.08 -10.87
N GLU A 59 -19.19 3.09 -11.00
CA GLU A 59 -20.20 2.83 -9.98
C GLU A 59 -19.57 2.41 -8.66
N LYS A 60 -18.44 1.69 -8.72
CA LYS A 60 -17.72 1.27 -7.53
C LYS A 60 -16.78 2.34 -6.98
N GLY A 61 -16.69 3.48 -7.67
CA GLY A 61 -15.79 4.55 -7.26
C GLY A 61 -14.32 4.20 -7.38
N ARG A 62 -13.98 3.27 -8.27
CA ARG A 62 -12.62 2.82 -8.43
C ARG A 62 -11.86 3.69 -9.42
N THR A 63 -10.75 4.26 -8.93
CA THR A 63 -9.86 5.05 -9.78
C THR A 63 -8.46 4.47 -9.83
N ARG A 64 -8.17 3.43 -9.05
CA ARG A 64 -6.84 2.86 -8.97
C ARG A 64 -6.88 1.36 -9.06
N LEU A 65 -5.76 0.79 -9.54
CA LEU A 65 -5.53 -0.65 -9.49
C LEU A 65 -5.58 -1.13 -8.04
N LEU A 66 -6.01 -2.36 -7.87
CA LEU A 66 -5.81 -3.06 -6.61
C LEU A 66 -4.56 -3.92 -6.73
N TRP A 67 -3.95 -4.22 -5.59
CA TRP A 67 -2.73 -5.01 -5.60
C TRP A 67 -2.95 -6.36 -6.31
N LYS A 68 -4.11 -6.96 -6.15
CA LYS A 68 -4.38 -8.25 -6.79
C LYS A 68 -4.28 -8.17 -8.31
N ASP A 69 -4.48 -6.98 -8.88
CA ASP A 69 -4.48 -6.83 -10.34
C ASP A 69 -3.07 -6.88 -10.91
N VAL A 70 -2.06 -6.52 -10.12
CA VAL A 70 -0.70 -6.39 -10.64
C VAL A 70 0.34 -7.21 -9.91
N LYS A 71 -0.02 -7.89 -8.82
CA LYS A 71 1.01 -8.58 -8.04
C LYS A 71 1.69 -9.70 -8.83
N SER A 72 1.01 -10.32 -9.77
CA SER A 72 1.65 -11.34 -10.58
C SER A 72 2.70 -10.77 -11.51
N PHE A 73 2.45 -9.57 -12.05
CA PHE A 73 3.47 -8.88 -12.86
C PHE A 73 4.68 -8.53 -12.01
N CYS A 74 4.44 -8.01 -10.82
CA CYS A 74 5.54 -7.66 -9.92
C CYS A 74 6.32 -8.90 -9.51
N TYR A 75 5.62 -10.00 -9.24
CA TYR A 75 6.28 -11.25 -8.91
C TYR A 75 7.20 -11.70 -10.05
N SER A 76 6.71 -11.61 -11.28
CA SER A 76 7.51 -12.00 -12.44
C SER A 76 8.77 -11.15 -12.58
N VAL A 77 8.64 -9.86 -12.35
CA VAL A 77 9.81 -8.95 -12.45
C VAL A 77 10.83 -9.31 -11.36
N ILE A 78 10.37 -9.50 -10.14
CA ILE A 78 11.28 -9.80 -9.01
C ILE A 78 11.96 -11.15 -9.22
N LYS A 79 11.18 -12.15 -9.62
CA LYS A 79 11.72 -13.50 -9.84
C LYS A 79 12.70 -13.52 -11.01
N GLY A 80 12.40 -12.74 -12.04
CA GLY A 80 13.21 -12.73 -13.26
C GLY A 80 14.36 -11.74 -13.25
N LYS A 81 14.71 -11.21 -12.09
CA LYS A 81 15.78 -10.19 -12.05
C LYS A 81 17.08 -10.74 -12.59
N ARG A 82 17.84 -9.85 -13.21
CA ARG A 82 19.09 -10.21 -13.87
C ARG A 82 20.30 -9.57 -13.20
N THR A 83 20.16 -9.17 -11.92
CA THR A 83 21.25 -8.57 -11.19
C THR A 83 21.81 -9.59 -10.19
N PRO A 84 23.07 -9.47 -9.87
CA PRO A 84 23.63 -10.28 -8.77
C PRO A 84 23.06 -9.81 -7.44
N UNK A 85 23.16 -10.74 -6.64
CA UNK A 85 22.85 -10.35 -5.30
C UNK A 85 21.53 -9.70 -5.14
N UNK A 86 21.20 -9.63 -4.50
CA UNK A 86 20.06 -9.11 -4.03
C UNK A 86 19.67 -7.74 -4.54
N UNK A 87 20.03 -7.52 -5.35
CA UNK A 87 19.86 -6.29 -5.89
C UNK A 87 18.49 -6.00 -6.29
N UNK A 88 17.85 -6.12 -5.78
CA UNK A 88 16.58 -5.70 -5.98
C UNK A 88 16.33 -4.60 -5.09
N GLN A 89 15.70 -3.75 -5.55
CA GLN A 89 15.09 -2.66 -4.79
C GLN A 89 13.65 -2.55 -5.22
N PHE A 90 12.78 -2.23 -4.29
CA PHE A 90 11.41 -1.96 -4.69
C PHE A 90 10.79 -0.93 -3.76
N LYS A 91 9.73 -0.31 -4.27
CA LYS A 91 8.92 0.60 -3.50
C LYS A 91 7.45 0.33 -3.88
N PHE A 92 6.66 -0.05 -2.90
CA PHE A 92 5.22 -0.26 -3.10
C PHE A 92 4.48 0.65 -2.14
N VAL A 93 3.66 1.52 -2.69
CA VAL A 93 2.85 2.42 -1.87
C VAL A 93 1.40 2.01 -2.04
N PHE A 94 0.83 1.51 -0.96
CA PHE A 94 -0.58 1.12 -0.92
C PHE A 94 -1.39 2.20 -0.21
N GLN A 95 -2.63 2.31 -0.62
CA GLN A 95 -3.56 3.23 0.00
C GLN A 95 -4.60 2.41 0.75
N LEU A 96 -5.02 2.91 1.91
CA LEU A 96 -6.09 2.25 2.64
C LEU A 96 -7.38 2.35 1.82
N PRO A 97 -8.15 1.26 1.66
CA PRO A 97 -9.41 1.38 0.97
C PRO A 97 -10.32 2.41 1.64
N GLN A 98 -11.10 3.13 0.84
CA GLN A 98 -11.93 4.20 1.39
C GLN A 98 -12.89 3.68 2.46
N ALA A 99 -13.49 2.51 2.25
CA ALA A 99 -14.40 1.95 3.23
C ALA A 99 -13.70 1.69 4.57
N ALA A 100 -12.45 1.25 4.53
CA ALA A 100 -11.68 1.02 5.75
C ALA A 100 -11.37 2.33 6.45
N CYS A 101 -11.08 3.37 5.67
CA CYS A 101 -10.83 4.69 6.25
C CYS A 101 -12.09 5.24 6.91
N GLU A 102 -13.23 5.09 6.26
CA GLU A 102 -14.51 5.52 6.84
C GLU A 102 -14.80 4.79 8.14
N LYS A 103 -14.54 3.48 8.15
CA LYS A 103 -14.76 2.68 9.36
C LYS A 103 -13.85 3.14 10.49
N MET A 104 -12.60 3.44 10.17
CA MET A 104 -11.65 3.90 11.17
C MET A 104 -12.10 5.22 11.80
N ILE A 105 -12.55 6.16 10.95
CA ILE A 105 -13.05 7.44 11.43
C ILE A 105 -14.27 7.23 12.36
N ALA A 106 -15.21 6.39 11.94
CA ALA A 106 -16.41 6.15 12.70
C ALA A 106 -16.12 5.42 14.02
N ASP A 107 -15.31 4.37 13.96
CA ASP A 107 -15.04 3.55 15.14
C ASP A 107 -14.33 4.34 16.24
N HIS A 108 -13.52 5.31 15.85
CA HIS A 108 -12.75 6.10 16.81
C HIS A 108 -13.31 7.50 17.00
N ALA A 109 -14.48 7.78 16.43
CA ALA A 109 -15.15 9.07 16.55
C ALA A 109 -14.20 10.22 16.24
N LEU A 110 -13.43 10.09 15.14
CA LEU A 110 -12.47 11.11 14.78
C LEU A 110 -13.18 12.35 14.24
N PRO A 111 -12.65 13.54 14.56
CA PRO A 111 -13.28 14.79 14.09
C PRO A 111 -12.91 15.11 12.65
N LEU A 112 -13.27 14.23 11.74
CA LEU A 112 -12.92 14.34 10.33
C LEU A 112 -14.04 13.83 9.46
N GLU A 113 -14.26 14.50 8.34
CA GLU A 113 -15.13 14.00 7.29
C GLU A 113 -14.29 13.23 6.29
N ILE A 114 -14.81 12.11 5.79
CA ILE A 114 -14.07 11.30 4.83
C ILE A 114 -13.70 12.11 3.59
N GLU A 115 -14.54 13.07 3.21
CA GLU A 115 -14.27 13.90 2.04
C GLU A 115 -13.00 14.73 2.19
N ASN A 116 -12.54 14.96 3.42
CA ASN A 116 -11.35 15.75 3.68
C ASN A 116 -10.09 14.92 3.80
N VAL A 117 -10.21 13.59 3.66
CA VAL A 117 -9.06 12.69 3.70
C VAL A 117 -8.62 12.38 2.29
N PHE A 118 -7.40 12.79 1.93
CA PHE A 118 -6.84 12.38 0.64
C PHE A 118 -6.45 10.92 0.66
N GLY A 119 -5.83 10.47 1.74
CA GLY A 119 -5.50 9.06 1.87
C GLY A 119 -4.68 8.75 3.10
N CYS A 120 -4.67 7.47 3.43
CA CYS A 120 -3.78 6.88 4.42
C CYS A 120 -2.93 5.86 3.67
N PHE A 121 -1.62 5.94 3.81
CA PHE A 121 -0.70 5.24 2.94
C PHE A 121 0.25 4.34 3.71
N LEU A 122 0.54 3.19 3.11
CA LEU A 122 1.58 2.27 3.53
C LEU A 122 2.67 2.31 2.47
N ASN A 123 3.85 2.76 2.85
CA ASN A 123 4.97 2.86 1.92
C ASN A 123 5.99 1.78 2.30
N PHE A 124 6.06 0.72 1.51
CA PHE A 124 7.04 -0.34 1.66
C PHE A 124 8.22 -0.05 0.75
N GLN A 125 9.40 0.02 1.31
CA GLN A 125 10.59 0.28 0.52
C GLN A 125 11.68 -0.69 0.92
N TYR A 126 12.18 -1.43 -0.06
CA TYR A 126 13.27 -2.38 0.13
C TYR A 126 14.51 -1.85 -0.56
N LYS A 127 15.56 -1.67 0.20
CA LYS A 127 16.82 -1.18 -0.33
C LYS A 127 17.93 -1.58 0.62
N ASP A 128 19.07 -1.97 0.06
CA ASP A 128 20.27 -2.31 0.84
C ASP A 128 19.98 -3.38 1.88
N GLY A 129 19.16 -4.35 1.53
CA GLY A 129 18.88 -5.48 2.40
C GLY A 129 17.88 -5.21 3.50
N LYS A 130 17.29 -4.03 3.53
CA LYS A 130 16.32 -3.68 4.57
C LYS A 130 14.97 -3.35 3.95
N LEU A 131 13.92 -3.84 4.57
CA LEU A 131 12.55 -3.50 4.17
C LEU A 131 11.93 -2.65 5.25
N LEU A 132 11.59 -1.42 4.89
CA LEU A 132 10.96 -0.47 5.80
C LEU A 132 9.53 -0.20 5.37
N LEU A 133 8.63 -0.14 6.34
CA LEU A 133 7.27 0.32 6.13
C LEU A 133 7.14 1.67 6.83
N THR A 134 6.78 2.69 6.06
CA THR A 134 6.50 4.01 6.61
C THR A 134 5.03 4.31 6.41
N THR A 135 4.35 4.74 7.46
CA THR A 135 2.95 5.16 7.36
C THR A 135 2.86 6.64 7.08
N GLY A 136 1.77 7.05 6.45
CA GLY A 136 1.53 8.47 6.23
C GLY A 136 0.06 8.74 5.99
N THR A 137 -0.39 9.90 6.40
CA THR A 137 -1.74 10.36 6.10
C THR A 137 -1.66 11.68 5.37
N SER A 138 -2.67 11.95 4.54
CA SER A 138 -2.74 13.19 3.80
C SER A 138 -4.17 13.70 3.85
N LEU A 139 -4.33 14.94 4.24
CA LEU A 139 -5.63 15.59 4.34
C LEU A 139 -5.73 16.71 3.32
N LYS A 140 -6.97 16.95 2.88
CA LYS A 140 -7.25 18.05 1.94
C LYS A 140 -7.44 19.39 2.65
N ILE A 141 -7.45 19.37 3.98
CA ILE A 141 -7.63 20.58 4.80
C ILE A 141 -6.45 20.69 5.75
N PHE A 142 -6.24 21.89 6.26
CA PHE A 142 -5.24 22.11 7.29
C PHE A 142 -5.86 21.85 8.67
N THR A 143 -5.17 21.12 9.51
CA THR A 143 -5.59 20.90 10.88
C THR A 143 -4.38 20.57 11.74
N MET A 144 -4.44 20.98 13.00
CA MET A 144 -3.42 20.62 13.99
C MET A 144 -3.73 19.32 14.67
N ASP A 145 -4.91 18.75 14.42
CA ASP A 145 -5.32 17.50 15.02
C ASP A 145 -4.57 16.34 14.37
N LYS A 146 -3.88 15.54 15.18
CA LYS A 146 -3.10 14.38 14.72
C LYS A 146 -3.74 13.05 15.06
N SER A 147 -5.03 13.07 15.41
CA SER A 147 -5.68 11.84 15.85
C SER A 147 -5.76 10.80 14.74
N LEU A 148 -5.96 11.22 13.48
CA LEU A 148 -5.99 10.25 12.39
C LEU A 148 -4.64 9.55 12.27
N ASP A 149 -3.55 10.31 12.37
CA ASP A 149 -2.21 9.72 12.30
C ASP A 149 -2.03 8.65 13.36
N ARG A 150 -2.40 8.96 14.61
CA ARG A 150 -2.21 8.02 15.70
C ARG A 150 -3.06 6.78 15.55
N VAL A 151 -4.31 6.96 15.15
CA VAL A 151 -5.21 5.83 14.98
C VAL A 151 -4.74 4.95 13.83
N PHE A 152 -4.36 5.57 12.71
CA PHE A 152 -3.89 4.81 11.56
C PHE A 152 -2.62 4.02 11.90
N ASP A 153 -1.68 4.64 12.60
CA ASP A 153 -0.46 3.94 12.99
C ASP A 153 -0.78 2.71 13.83
N GLU A 154 -1.69 2.84 14.76
CA GLU A 154 -2.06 1.68 15.59
C GLU A 154 -2.80 0.61 14.79
N GLU A 155 -3.67 1.03 13.87
CA GLU A 155 -4.34 0.07 12.99
C GLU A 155 -3.33 -0.71 12.16
N VAL A 156 -2.27 -0.03 11.70
CA VAL A 156 -1.23 -0.70 10.93
C VAL A 156 -0.50 -1.73 11.79
N ARG A 157 -0.13 -1.35 13.02
CA ARG A 157 0.52 -2.32 13.91
C ARG A 157 -0.34 -3.55 14.11
N GLN A 158 -1.63 -3.36 14.34
CA GLN A 158 -2.54 -4.48 14.55
C GLN A 158 -2.71 -5.32 13.30
N PHE A 159 -2.76 -4.68 12.14
CA PHE A 159 -2.85 -5.40 10.87
C PHE A 159 -1.63 -6.32 10.67
N LEU A 160 -0.44 -5.81 10.97
CA LEU A 160 0.77 -6.62 10.83
C LEU A 160 0.76 -7.80 11.81
N LEU A 161 0.38 -7.54 13.05
CA LEU A 161 0.32 -8.61 14.06
C LEU A 161 -0.69 -9.67 13.66
N LYS A 162 -1.86 -9.25 13.22
CA LYS A 162 -2.92 -10.19 12.83
C LYS A 162 -2.48 -11.07 11.67
N ASN A 163 -1.69 -10.53 10.77
CA ASN A 163 -1.25 -11.26 9.58
C ASN A 163 0.12 -11.89 9.75
N GLU A 164 0.61 -11.92 11.00
CA GLU A 164 1.85 -12.61 11.35
C GLU A 164 3.07 -12.06 10.59
N ILE A 165 3.08 -10.75 10.40
CA ILE A 165 4.20 -10.06 9.78
C ILE A 165 5.05 -9.46 10.89
N ALA A 166 6.26 -9.99 11.07
CA ALA A 166 7.13 -9.54 12.16
C ALA A 166 7.79 -8.21 11.81
N PHE A 167 7.89 -7.33 12.80
CA PHE A 167 8.47 -6.02 12.58
C PHE A 167 9.11 -5.50 13.85
N GLU A 168 10.00 -4.52 13.68
CA GLU A 168 10.59 -3.75 14.78
C GLU A 168 10.37 -2.28 14.48
N GLU A 169 9.85 -1.55 15.46
CA GLU A 169 9.63 -0.13 15.28
C GLU A 169 10.95 0.62 15.37
N GLN A 170 11.17 1.50 14.42
CA GLN A 170 12.37 2.32 14.37
C GLN A 170 12.14 3.61 15.15
N ILE A 171 13.15 4.08 15.84
CA ILE A 171 13.06 5.31 16.62
C ILE A 171 13.49 6.50 15.79
#